data_c9b1a0f9b9efa40c3dd6abc9bf4a34f2
#
_entry.id   c9b1a0f9b9efa40c3dd6abc9bf4a34f2
#
_cell.length_a   1.000
_cell.length_b   1.000
_cell.length_c   1.000
_cell.angle_alpha   90.00
_cell.angle_beta   90.00
_cell.angle_gamma   90.00
#
_symmetry.space_group_name_H-M   'P 1'
#
loop_
_entity.id
_entity.type
_entity.pdbx_description
1 polymer ?
#
loop_
_entity_poly.entity_id
_entity_poly.type
_entity_poly.pdbx_seq_one_letter_code
_entity_poly.pdbx_strand_id
1 'polypeptide(L)'
;AEYQSRRAQGNREEGAVSLNADSIDTTKHETLIVWIEEVLRTPLLASNQPLYSLNVEQRFAELEFNMGLSERFKAEDISQLFQQYLPGETDKHVNLVPQNRTHLYRYLRGEIDLVYEHAGKYYVVDYKSNYLGNSLSDYNESTLKKAMSKAGYWLQAAIYQVALHRFLSMRIADYAGNEDKYLGAVEYVFLRGVYNPNDQAAATVSQEANEMSESPYNGRYGLVTWDIPI
;
A
#
# COMPACT_ATOMS: atom_id res chain seq x y z
N ALA A 1 44.20 21.63 41.30
CA ALA A 1 43.89 23.00 41.76
C ALA A 1 43.76 24.00 40.60
N GLU A 2 43.55 23.56 39.35
CA GLU A 2 43.48 24.47 38.21
C GLU A 2 42.27 24.24 37.28
N TYR A 3 41.24 23.56 37.81
CA TYR A 3 40.04 23.21 37.00
C TYR A 3 38.75 23.89 37.48
N GLN A 4 38.81 24.87 38.40
CA GLN A 4 37.61 25.52 38.95
C GLN A 4 37.52 27.04 38.74
N SER A 5 38.30 27.64 37.80
CA SER A 5 38.34 29.10 37.64
C SER A 5 37.83 29.63 36.28
N ARG A 6 37.02 28.90 35.54
CA ARG A 6 36.43 29.41 34.28
C ARG A 6 34.89 29.23 34.20
N ARG A 7 34.20 29.49 35.31
CA ARG A 7 32.72 29.44 35.35
C ARG A 7 32.12 30.69 35.97
N ALA A 8 32.52 31.84 35.50
CA ALA A 8 31.85 33.10 35.83
C ALA A 8 32.25 34.15 34.77
N GLN A 9 31.51 34.25 33.72
CA GLN A 9 31.15 35.45 32.97
C GLN A 9 30.67 35.04 31.58
N GLY A 10 29.38 34.92 31.44
CA GLY A 10 28.71 34.77 30.16
C GLY A 10 27.25 35.02 30.42
N ASN A 11 26.84 36.27 30.40
CA ASN A 11 25.47 36.68 30.31
C ASN A 11 24.85 35.96 29.11
N ARG A 12 23.99 34.99 29.40
CA ARG A 12 23.01 34.50 28.45
C ARG A 12 21.68 35.11 28.85
N GLU A 13 21.21 36.02 28.05
CA GLU A 13 19.79 36.31 27.94
C GLU A 13 19.12 35.00 27.51
N GLU A 14 18.56 34.30 28.45
CA GLU A 14 17.66 33.17 28.18
C GLU A 14 16.36 33.81 27.65
N GLY A 15 16.32 33.96 26.33
CA GLY A 15 15.04 34.05 25.63
C GLY A 15 14.33 32.71 25.84
N ALA A 16 13.48 32.66 26.87
CA ALA A 16 12.53 31.59 27.07
C ALA A 16 11.64 31.55 25.83
N VAL A 17 11.96 30.68 24.88
CA VAL A 17 11.01 30.27 23.86
C VAL A 17 9.95 29.46 24.59
N SER A 18 8.90 30.14 25.02
CA SER A 18 7.67 29.51 25.44
C SER A 18 7.16 28.73 24.24
N LEU A 19 7.40 27.43 24.24
CA LEU A 19 6.71 26.50 23.36
C LEU A 19 5.24 26.53 23.84
N ASN A 20 4.47 27.47 23.29
CA ASN A 20 3.03 27.41 23.37
C ASN A 20 2.60 26.13 22.66
N ALA A 21 2.27 25.11 23.44
CA ALA A 21 1.72 23.84 22.97
C ALA A 21 0.37 24.02 22.23
N ASP A 22 -0.17 25.23 22.17
CA ASP A 22 -1.48 25.53 21.61
C ASP A 22 -1.48 26.12 20.21
N SER A 23 -0.33 26.35 19.59
CA SER A 23 -0.25 26.62 18.15
C SER A 23 0.08 25.36 17.36
N ILE A 24 -0.70 24.31 17.55
CA ILE A 24 -0.81 23.25 16.54
C ILE A 24 -1.30 23.97 15.29
N ASP A 25 -0.45 23.98 14.29
CA ASP A 25 -0.71 24.66 13.01
C ASP A 25 -2.01 24.09 12.41
N THR A 26 -3.12 24.78 12.65
CA THR A 26 -4.46 24.35 12.20
C THR A 26 -4.49 24.09 10.72
N THR A 27 -3.72 24.83 9.93
CA THR A 27 -3.58 24.65 8.48
C THR A 27 -3.01 23.26 8.12
N LYS A 28 -2.04 22.75 8.89
CA LYS A 28 -1.48 21.40 8.64
C LYS A 28 -2.48 20.32 8.99
N HIS A 29 -3.26 20.50 10.05
CA HIS A 29 -4.32 19.56 10.40
C HIS A 29 -5.42 19.53 9.33
N GLU A 30 -5.86 20.69 8.86
CA GLU A 30 -6.84 20.78 7.80
C GLU A 30 -6.33 20.09 6.51
N THR A 31 -5.09 20.35 6.14
CA THR A 31 -4.46 19.70 4.97
C THR A 31 -4.39 18.17 5.14
N LEU A 32 -4.05 17.68 6.32
CA LEU A 32 -4.01 16.25 6.60
C LEU A 32 -5.40 15.61 6.52
N ILE A 33 -6.42 16.27 7.05
CA ILE A 33 -7.81 15.79 7.00
C ILE A 33 -8.27 15.69 5.54
N VAL A 34 -8.07 16.74 4.75
CA VAL A 34 -8.43 16.75 3.32
C VAL A 34 -7.73 15.60 2.57
N TRP A 35 -6.44 15.41 2.82
CA TRP A 35 -5.67 14.32 2.19
C TRP A 35 -6.20 12.94 2.60
N ILE A 36 -6.51 12.71 3.88
CA ILE A 36 -7.09 11.43 4.35
C ILE A 36 -8.47 11.23 3.72
N GLU A 37 -9.31 12.27 3.67
CA GLU A 37 -10.62 12.18 3.02
C GLU A 37 -10.50 11.81 1.54
N GLU A 38 -9.54 12.37 0.82
CA GLU A 38 -9.29 12.03 -0.58
C GLU A 38 -8.90 10.55 -0.75
N VAL A 39 -8.00 10.05 0.09
CA VAL A 39 -7.63 8.63 0.10
C VAL A 39 -8.85 7.74 0.34
N LEU A 40 -9.67 8.09 1.34
CA LEU A 40 -10.85 7.30 1.70
C LEU A 40 -11.95 7.35 0.66
N ARG A 41 -12.11 8.47 -0.05
CA ARG A 41 -13.15 8.68 -1.08
C ARG A 41 -12.76 8.17 -2.45
N THR A 42 -11.46 7.98 -2.72
CA THR A 42 -10.99 7.49 -4.01
C THR A 42 -11.41 6.04 -4.20
N PRO A 43 -12.20 5.72 -5.24
CA PRO A 43 -12.59 4.35 -5.50
C PRO A 43 -11.38 3.49 -5.85
N LEU A 44 -11.27 2.32 -5.24
CA LEU A 44 -10.25 1.31 -5.52
C LEU A 44 -10.38 0.80 -6.98
N LEU A 45 -9.29 0.27 -7.54
CA LEU A 45 -9.27 -0.07 -8.98
C LEU A 45 -10.11 -1.31 -9.29
N ALA A 46 -9.97 -2.38 -8.49
CA ALA A 46 -10.58 -3.67 -8.78
C ALA A 46 -12.07 -3.70 -8.48
N SER A 47 -12.49 -3.16 -7.32
CA SER A 47 -13.88 -3.20 -6.88
C SER A 47 -14.69 -1.97 -7.29
N ASN A 48 -14.00 -0.88 -7.64
CA ASN A 48 -14.56 0.47 -7.78
C ASN A 48 -15.25 0.98 -6.51
N GLN A 49 -14.87 0.45 -5.35
CA GLN A 49 -15.46 0.76 -4.04
C GLN A 49 -14.54 1.72 -3.27
N PRO A 50 -15.02 2.87 -2.80
CA PRO A 50 -14.23 3.75 -1.95
C PRO A 50 -14.19 3.21 -0.51
N LEU A 51 -13.05 3.35 0.15
CA LEU A 51 -12.82 2.81 1.50
C LEU A 51 -13.82 3.34 2.55
N TYR A 52 -14.23 4.61 2.43
CA TYR A 52 -15.16 5.23 3.39
C TYR A 52 -16.55 4.57 3.42
N SER A 53 -16.93 3.89 2.34
CA SER A 53 -18.24 3.25 2.22
C SER A 53 -18.30 1.83 2.79
N LEU A 54 -17.15 1.27 3.21
CA LEU A 54 -17.07 -0.06 3.79
C LEU A 54 -17.59 -0.07 5.23
N ASN A 55 -18.60 -0.88 5.50
CA ASN A 55 -19.08 -1.12 6.85
C ASN A 55 -18.06 -1.93 7.67
N VAL A 56 -18.17 -1.87 8.99
CA VAL A 56 -17.28 -2.60 9.90
C VAL A 56 -17.35 -4.11 9.68
N GLU A 57 -18.55 -4.63 9.38
CA GLU A 57 -18.78 -6.04 9.14
C GLU A 57 -18.21 -6.55 7.81
N GLN A 58 -17.87 -5.64 6.90
CA GLN A 58 -17.33 -5.96 5.58
C GLN A 58 -15.81 -5.91 5.54
N ARG A 59 -15.12 -5.65 6.66
CA ARG A 59 -13.68 -5.43 6.66
C ARG A 59 -13.00 -6.07 7.86
N PHE A 60 -11.78 -6.54 7.62
CA PHE A 60 -10.82 -6.99 8.62
C PHE A 60 -9.57 -6.15 8.47
N ALA A 61 -9.30 -5.28 9.44
CA ALA A 61 -8.04 -4.55 9.52
C ALA A 61 -7.01 -5.43 10.23
N GLU A 62 -5.75 -5.34 9.80
CA GLU A 62 -4.61 -6.01 10.44
C GLU A 62 -4.83 -7.54 10.55
N LEU A 63 -5.22 -8.17 9.41
CA LEU A 63 -5.43 -9.61 9.39
C LEU A 63 -4.10 -10.37 9.50
N GLU A 64 -3.79 -10.88 10.69
CA GLU A 64 -2.62 -11.73 10.91
C GLU A 64 -2.76 -13.08 10.20
N PHE A 65 -1.67 -13.54 9.58
CA PHE A 65 -1.56 -14.89 9.05
C PHE A 65 -0.28 -15.58 9.48
N ASN A 66 -0.38 -16.90 9.62
CA ASN A 66 0.75 -17.78 9.89
C ASN A 66 0.60 -19.02 9.00
N MET A 67 1.51 -19.18 8.04
CA MET A 67 1.45 -20.26 7.06
C MET A 67 2.66 -21.18 7.18
N GLY A 68 2.41 -22.48 7.36
CA GLY A 68 3.42 -23.51 7.17
C GLY A 68 3.75 -23.68 5.69
N LEU A 69 5.03 -23.73 5.36
CA LEU A 69 5.52 -24.10 4.04
C LEU A 69 5.86 -25.60 4.05
N SER A 70 5.13 -26.41 3.28
CA SER A 70 5.29 -27.86 3.26
C SER A 70 6.51 -28.33 2.46
N GLU A 71 6.98 -27.54 1.49
CA GLU A 71 8.04 -27.87 0.57
C GLU A 71 9.11 -26.80 0.45
N ARG A 72 10.27 -27.18 -0.08
CA ARG A 72 11.35 -26.24 -0.40
C ARG A 72 11.04 -25.58 -1.74
N PHE A 73 10.58 -24.35 -1.72
CA PHE A 73 10.50 -23.55 -2.93
C PHE A 73 11.90 -23.14 -3.38
N LYS A 74 12.14 -23.27 -4.68
CA LYS A 74 13.34 -22.71 -5.30
C LYS A 74 13.03 -21.29 -5.78
N ALA A 75 14.03 -20.44 -5.73
CA ALA A 75 13.90 -19.06 -6.25
C ALA A 75 13.52 -19.03 -7.73
N GLU A 76 14.01 -20.03 -8.48
CA GLU A 76 13.73 -20.19 -9.89
C GLU A 76 12.24 -20.46 -10.17
N ASP A 77 11.60 -21.29 -9.36
CA ASP A 77 10.18 -21.64 -9.50
C ASP A 77 9.30 -20.38 -9.30
N ILE A 78 9.62 -19.57 -8.27
CA ILE A 78 8.95 -18.30 -8.02
C ILE A 78 9.18 -17.34 -9.21
N SER A 79 10.41 -17.23 -9.69
CA SER A 79 10.74 -16.36 -10.82
C SER A 79 9.98 -16.74 -12.09
N GLN A 80 9.81 -18.04 -12.37
CA GLN A 80 9.02 -18.51 -13.51
C GLN A 80 7.54 -18.16 -13.39
N LEU A 81 6.94 -18.35 -12.21
CA LEU A 81 5.55 -17.95 -11.94
C LEU A 81 5.36 -16.43 -12.17
N PHE A 82 6.29 -15.61 -11.68
CA PHE A 82 6.19 -14.17 -11.88
C PHE A 82 6.37 -13.76 -13.34
N GLN A 83 7.25 -14.43 -14.10
CA GLN A 83 7.38 -14.18 -15.55
C GLN A 83 6.07 -14.48 -16.30
N GLN A 84 5.31 -15.45 -15.85
CA GLN A 84 4.05 -15.84 -16.49
C GLN A 84 2.88 -14.93 -16.08
N TYR A 85 2.79 -14.53 -14.83
CA TYR A 85 1.57 -13.94 -14.25
C TYR A 85 1.67 -12.48 -13.85
N LEU A 86 2.87 -11.86 -13.84
CA LEU A 86 2.97 -10.42 -13.55
C LEU A 86 2.26 -9.58 -14.62
N PRO A 87 1.56 -8.52 -14.21
CA PRO A 87 0.79 -7.71 -15.14
C PRO A 87 1.68 -6.91 -16.10
N GLY A 88 1.42 -7.05 -17.39
CA GLY A 88 1.87 -6.16 -18.46
C GLY A 88 3.39 -5.94 -18.58
N GLU A 89 3.79 -4.68 -18.71
CA GLU A 89 5.19 -4.22 -18.88
C GLU A 89 6.00 -4.18 -17.58
N THR A 90 5.59 -4.92 -16.56
CA THR A 90 6.33 -4.99 -15.30
C THR A 90 7.71 -5.58 -15.55
N ASP A 91 8.74 -5.02 -14.91
CA ASP A 91 10.08 -5.58 -14.95
C ASP A 91 10.09 -6.98 -14.31
N LYS A 92 10.07 -7.99 -15.16
CA LYS A 92 10.00 -9.41 -14.78
C LYS A 92 11.33 -9.97 -14.27
N HIS A 93 12.41 -9.18 -14.36
CA HIS A 93 13.74 -9.53 -13.88
C HIS A 93 13.98 -9.15 -12.41
N VAL A 94 12.92 -9.01 -11.64
CA VAL A 94 13.04 -8.69 -10.20
C VAL A 94 13.70 -9.86 -9.49
N ASN A 95 14.79 -9.59 -8.78
CA ASN A 95 15.39 -10.52 -7.82
C ASN A 95 14.44 -10.69 -6.63
N LEU A 96 13.48 -11.58 -6.78
CA LEU A 96 12.40 -11.81 -5.81
C LEU A 96 12.88 -12.48 -4.53
N VAL A 97 14.06 -13.09 -4.57
CA VAL A 97 14.65 -13.78 -3.42
C VAL A 97 16.10 -13.31 -3.25
N PRO A 98 16.50 -12.87 -2.05
CA PRO A 98 17.90 -12.57 -1.77
C PRO A 98 18.77 -13.78 -2.09
N GLN A 99 19.74 -13.64 -2.99
CA GLN A 99 20.60 -14.72 -3.49
C GLN A 99 21.38 -15.50 -2.41
N ASN A 100 21.42 -14.98 -1.18
CA ASN A 100 22.17 -15.55 -0.07
C ASN A 100 21.33 -16.36 0.94
N ARG A 101 20.05 -16.63 0.66
CA ARG A 101 19.21 -17.42 1.57
C ARG A 101 18.79 -18.73 0.89
N THR A 102 19.59 -19.76 1.07
CA THR A 102 19.32 -21.14 0.62
C THR A 102 18.20 -21.86 1.38
N HIS A 103 17.67 -21.28 2.43
CA HIS A 103 16.59 -21.86 3.22
C HIS A 103 15.49 -20.83 3.46
N LEU A 104 14.36 -21.01 2.77
CA LEU A 104 13.11 -20.39 3.16
C LEU A 104 12.65 -21.02 4.47
N TYR A 105 12.25 -20.18 5.40
CA TYR A 105 11.75 -20.64 6.71
C TYR A 105 10.50 -21.52 6.50
N ARG A 106 10.32 -22.51 7.36
CA ARG A 106 9.14 -23.39 7.33
C ARG A 106 7.83 -22.69 7.61
N TYR A 107 7.89 -21.44 8.04
CA TYR A 107 6.72 -20.64 8.40
C TYR A 107 6.87 -19.23 7.84
N LEU A 108 5.80 -18.75 7.21
CA LEU A 108 5.59 -17.36 6.86
C LEU A 108 4.58 -16.77 7.82
N ARG A 109 4.97 -15.71 8.51
CA ARG A 109 4.08 -14.89 9.33
C ARG A 109 4.05 -13.48 8.76
N GLY A 110 2.86 -12.89 8.72
CA GLY A 110 2.65 -11.54 8.27
C GLY A 110 1.30 -11.02 8.70
N GLU A 111 1.03 -9.81 8.28
CA GLU A 111 -0.20 -9.09 8.53
C GLU A 111 -0.63 -8.42 7.23
N ILE A 112 -1.91 -8.49 6.93
CA ILE A 112 -2.53 -7.80 5.79
C ILE A 112 -3.21 -6.55 6.36
N ASP A 113 -2.87 -5.37 5.86
CA ASP A 113 -3.38 -4.11 6.40
C ASP A 113 -4.91 -4.05 6.38
N LEU A 114 -5.53 -4.49 5.27
CA LEU A 114 -6.98 -4.55 5.14
C LEU A 114 -7.41 -5.68 4.21
N VAL A 115 -8.39 -6.45 4.66
CA VAL A 115 -9.22 -7.31 3.82
C VAL A 115 -10.65 -6.79 3.87
N TYR A 116 -11.30 -6.65 2.73
CA TYR A 116 -12.72 -6.25 2.70
C TYR A 116 -13.54 -7.11 1.74
N GLU A 117 -14.82 -7.23 2.05
CA GLU A 117 -15.80 -7.89 1.19
C GLU A 117 -16.59 -6.85 0.40
N HIS A 118 -16.72 -7.07 -0.90
CA HIS A 118 -17.63 -6.33 -1.76
C HIS A 118 -18.21 -7.22 -2.83
N ALA A 119 -19.54 -7.20 -2.97
CA ALA A 119 -20.30 -8.00 -3.96
C ALA A 119 -19.96 -9.50 -3.93
N GLY A 120 -19.69 -10.05 -2.75
CA GLY A 120 -19.39 -11.47 -2.53
C GLY A 120 -17.93 -11.84 -2.76
N LYS A 121 -17.06 -10.90 -3.15
CA LYS A 121 -15.62 -11.10 -3.30
C LYS A 121 -14.84 -10.43 -2.18
N TYR A 122 -13.73 -11.06 -1.82
CA TYR A 122 -12.79 -10.55 -0.82
C TYR A 122 -11.55 -9.99 -1.48
N TYR A 123 -11.21 -8.76 -1.16
CA TYR A 123 -10.09 -8.00 -1.70
C TYR A 123 -9.06 -7.73 -0.61
N VAL A 124 -7.81 -7.65 -1.01
CA VAL A 124 -6.71 -7.23 -0.14
C VAL A 124 -6.32 -5.80 -0.48
N VAL A 125 -6.08 -4.97 0.53
CA VAL A 125 -5.46 -3.65 0.39
C VAL A 125 -4.23 -3.58 1.25
N ASP A 126 -3.16 -3.02 0.69
CA ASP A 126 -1.93 -2.72 1.40
C ASP A 126 -1.55 -1.24 1.19
N TYR A 127 -1.30 -0.54 2.28
CA TYR A 127 -1.00 0.88 2.26
C TYR A 127 0.51 1.13 2.18
N LYS A 128 0.92 1.99 1.25
CA LYS A 128 2.31 2.35 1.05
C LYS A 128 2.54 3.85 1.25
N SER A 129 3.51 4.18 2.09
CA SER A 129 3.91 5.57 2.37
C SER A 129 5.14 6.01 1.57
N ASN A 130 5.57 5.24 0.56
CA ASN A 130 6.73 5.53 -0.27
C ASN A 130 6.63 6.94 -0.87
N TYR A 131 7.73 7.70 -0.76
CA TYR A 131 7.90 8.93 -1.50
C TYR A 131 8.53 8.61 -2.86
N LEU A 132 7.81 8.92 -3.94
CA LEU A 132 8.27 8.68 -5.32
C LEU A 132 8.59 9.97 -6.06
N GLY A 133 8.13 11.11 -5.56
CA GLY A 133 8.32 12.43 -6.12
C GLY A 133 7.29 13.43 -5.61
N ASN A 134 7.35 14.66 -6.14
CA ASN A 134 6.48 15.76 -5.70
C ASN A 134 5.25 15.98 -6.58
N SER A 135 5.19 15.36 -7.76
CA SER A 135 4.09 15.53 -8.71
C SER A 135 3.21 14.29 -8.79
N LEU A 136 1.97 14.45 -9.17
CA LEU A 136 1.05 13.34 -9.41
C LEU A 136 1.58 12.38 -10.48
N SER A 137 2.30 12.90 -11.49
CA SER A 137 2.94 12.09 -12.51
C SER A 137 3.95 11.08 -11.95
N ASP A 138 4.54 11.35 -10.78
CA ASP A 138 5.45 10.43 -10.09
C ASP A 138 4.72 9.21 -9.50
N TYR A 139 3.38 9.28 -9.43
CA TYR A 139 2.51 8.21 -8.91
C TYR A 139 1.59 7.61 -9.99
N ASN A 140 1.97 7.74 -11.26
CA ASN A 140 1.29 7.07 -12.35
C ASN A 140 1.56 5.56 -12.35
N GLU A 141 0.75 4.81 -13.07
CA GLU A 141 0.82 3.34 -13.14
C GLU A 141 2.23 2.81 -13.44
N SER A 142 2.93 3.38 -14.42
CA SER A 142 4.27 2.92 -14.82
C SER A 142 5.29 3.10 -13.69
N THR A 143 5.28 4.25 -13.03
CA THR A 143 6.17 4.54 -11.89
C THR A 143 5.85 3.65 -10.71
N LEU A 144 4.57 3.45 -10.41
CA LEU A 144 4.14 2.57 -9.32
C LEU A 144 4.54 1.12 -9.58
N LYS A 145 4.37 0.59 -10.79
CA LYS A 145 4.81 -0.77 -11.15
C LYS A 145 6.31 -0.95 -10.99
N LYS A 146 7.12 0.06 -11.33
CA LYS A 146 8.57 0.05 -11.06
C LYS A 146 8.88 0.04 -9.57
N ALA A 147 8.15 0.83 -8.77
CA ALA A 147 8.31 0.84 -7.32
C ALA A 147 7.92 -0.52 -6.70
N MET A 148 6.83 -1.13 -7.15
CA MET A 148 6.40 -2.48 -6.78
C MET A 148 7.50 -3.52 -7.04
N SER A 149 8.07 -3.49 -8.24
CA SER A 149 9.15 -4.39 -8.65
C SER A 149 10.40 -4.19 -7.79
N LYS A 150 10.83 -2.95 -7.62
CA LYS A 150 12.05 -2.60 -6.86
C LYS A 150 11.95 -3.01 -5.40
N ALA A 151 10.78 -2.88 -4.79
CA ALA A 151 10.55 -3.17 -3.37
C ALA A 151 10.14 -4.62 -3.09
N GLY A 152 9.92 -5.44 -4.12
CA GLY A 152 9.46 -6.82 -3.97
C GLY A 152 7.98 -6.94 -3.56
N TYR A 153 7.18 -5.91 -3.79
CA TYR A 153 5.77 -5.89 -3.40
C TYR A 153 4.91 -6.87 -4.20
N TRP A 154 5.33 -7.25 -5.41
CA TRP A 154 4.65 -8.31 -6.16
C TRP A 154 4.69 -9.65 -5.43
N LEU A 155 5.83 -10.01 -4.81
CA LEU A 155 5.91 -11.21 -4.00
C LEU A 155 5.04 -11.11 -2.74
N GLN A 156 4.99 -9.94 -2.11
CA GLN A 156 4.11 -9.68 -0.99
C GLN A 156 2.64 -9.87 -1.39
N ALA A 157 2.23 -9.34 -2.56
CA ALA A 157 0.88 -9.52 -3.08
C ALA A 157 0.50 -10.99 -3.27
N ALA A 158 1.40 -11.79 -3.87
CA ALA A 158 1.18 -13.22 -4.04
C ALA A 158 1.04 -13.96 -2.70
N ILE A 159 1.87 -13.60 -1.71
CA ILE A 159 1.78 -14.16 -0.35
C ILE A 159 0.44 -13.81 0.30
N TYR A 160 -0.02 -12.57 0.16
CA TYR A 160 -1.31 -12.12 0.68
C TYR A 160 -2.48 -12.85 0.03
N GLN A 161 -2.42 -13.05 -1.29
CA GLN A 161 -3.45 -13.80 -2.00
C GLN A 161 -3.53 -15.24 -1.51
N VAL A 162 -2.39 -15.91 -1.32
CA VAL A 162 -2.34 -17.28 -0.75
C VAL A 162 -2.86 -17.29 0.68
N ALA A 163 -2.53 -16.27 1.49
CA ALA A 163 -3.03 -16.16 2.85
C ALA A 163 -4.56 -16.01 2.89
N LEU A 164 -5.10 -15.12 2.04
CA LEU A 164 -6.54 -14.92 1.90
C LEU A 164 -7.23 -16.18 1.39
N HIS A 165 -6.69 -16.83 0.34
CA HIS A 165 -7.20 -18.11 -0.16
C HIS A 165 -7.33 -19.14 0.96
N ARG A 166 -6.29 -19.35 1.76
CA ARG A 166 -6.32 -20.29 2.90
C ARG A 166 -7.32 -19.87 3.97
N PHE A 167 -7.42 -18.57 4.24
CA PHE A 167 -8.38 -18.03 5.20
C PHE A 167 -9.83 -18.31 4.78
N LEU A 168 -10.16 -18.07 3.52
CA LEU A 168 -11.50 -18.29 2.96
C LEU A 168 -11.84 -19.77 2.83
N SER A 169 -10.89 -20.61 2.41
CA SER A 169 -11.09 -22.06 2.26
C SER A 169 -11.49 -22.77 3.56
N MET A 170 -11.09 -22.21 4.71
CA MET A 170 -11.48 -22.73 6.03
C MET A 170 -12.84 -22.21 6.54
N ARG A 171 -13.43 -21.21 5.90
CA ARG A 171 -14.62 -20.48 6.38
C ARG A 171 -15.81 -20.56 5.45
N ILE A 172 -15.59 -20.71 4.17
CA ILE A 172 -16.65 -20.74 3.16
C ILE A 172 -16.82 -22.20 2.71
N ALA A 173 -18.01 -22.75 2.92
CA ALA A 173 -18.26 -24.17 2.71
C ALA A 173 -18.16 -24.61 1.24
N ASP A 174 -18.57 -23.75 0.29
CA ASP A 174 -18.55 -24.00 -1.14
C ASP A 174 -17.37 -23.32 -1.85
N TYR A 175 -16.29 -23.03 -1.11
CA TYR A 175 -15.13 -22.32 -1.62
C TYR A 175 -14.34 -23.12 -2.65
N ALA A 176 -14.07 -24.40 -2.35
CA ALA A 176 -13.27 -25.27 -3.20
C ALA A 176 -13.93 -25.49 -4.57
N GLY A 177 -13.21 -25.10 -5.63
CA GLY A 177 -13.69 -25.12 -7.02
C GLY A 177 -14.53 -23.89 -7.40
N ASN A 178 -14.69 -22.92 -6.50
CA ASN A 178 -15.36 -21.64 -6.71
C ASN A 178 -14.49 -20.45 -6.28
N GLU A 179 -13.16 -20.61 -6.30
CA GLU A 179 -12.21 -19.61 -5.82
C GLU A 179 -12.42 -18.26 -6.51
N ASP A 180 -12.60 -18.24 -7.81
CA ASP A 180 -12.85 -17.04 -8.62
C ASP A 180 -14.11 -16.27 -8.23
N LYS A 181 -15.07 -16.95 -7.59
CA LYS A 181 -16.30 -16.32 -7.08
C LYS A 181 -16.01 -15.47 -5.84
N TYR A 182 -15.04 -15.88 -5.04
CA TYR A 182 -14.78 -15.30 -3.72
C TYR A 182 -13.51 -14.49 -3.65
N LEU A 183 -12.49 -14.80 -4.46
CA LEU A 183 -11.24 -14.05 -4.47
C LEU A 183 -11.34 -12.85 -5.41
N GLY A 184 -10.98 -11.71 -4.86
CA GLY A 184 -10.73 -10.48 -5.58
C GLY A 184 -9.23 -10.21 -5.72
N ALA A 185 -8.90 -9.06 -6.28
CA ALA A 185 -7.52 -8.63 -6.50
C ALA A 185 -6.83 -8.17 -5.21
N VAL A 186 -5.51 -8.07 -5.27
CA VAL A 186 -4.69 -7.34 -4.30
C VAL A 186 -4.47 -5.92 -4.81
N GLU A 187 -4.73 -4.93 -3.98
CA GLU A 187 -4.60 -3.53 -4.30
C GLU A 187 -3.57 -2.84 -3.40
N TYR A 188 -2.70 -2.05 -4.02
CA TYR A 188 -1.72 -1.21 -3.34
C TYR A 188 -2.12 0.24 -3.43
N VAL A 189 -2.20 0.90 -2.27
CA VAL A 189 -2.57 2.31 -2.14
C VAL A 189 -1.35 3.09 -1.71
N PHE A 190 -0.72 3.79 -2.65
CA PHE A 190 0.41 4.69 -2.39
C PHE A 190 -0.12 6.03 -1.90
N LEU A 191 -0.29 6.14 -0.60
CA LEU A 191 -1.00 7.21 0.10
C LEU A 191 -0.63 8.63 -0.36
N ARG A 192 0.65 8.86 -0.70
CA ARG A 192 1.14 10.19 -1.10
C ARG A 192 0.72 10.61 -2.49
N GLY A 193 0.26 9.68 -3.32
CA GLY A 193 -0.08 9.94 -4.70
C GLY A 193 -1.53 9.63 -5.04
N VAL A 194 -2.36 9.32 -4.04
CA VAL A 194 -3.78 9.06 -4.29
C VAL A 194 -4.45 10.35 -4.77
N TYR A 195 -5.07 10.26 -5.92
CA TYR A 195 -5.83 11.35 -6.50
C TYR A 195 -6.95 10.81 -7.40
N ASN A 196 -8.13 11.40 -7.30
CA ASN A 196 -9.29 11.09 -8.12
C ASN A 196 -9.78 12.34 -8.86
N PRO A 197 -9.57 12.47 -10.17
CA PRO A 197 -9.97 13.65 -10.94
C PRO A 197 -11.49 13.83 -11.03
N ASN A 198 -12.26 12.79 -10.71
CA ASN A 198 -13.72 12.84 -10.70
C ASN A 198 -14.30 13.34 -9.36
N ASP A 199 -13.46 13.59 -8.37
CA ASP A 199 -13.88 14.20 -7.11
C ASP A 199 -13.85 15.72 -7.24
N GLN A 200 -15.04 16.34 -7.32
CA GLN A 200 -15.18 17.80 -7.46
C GLN A 200 -14.60 18.59 -6.28
N ALA A 201 -14.43 17.96 -5.11
CA ALA A 201 -13.81 18.60 -3.97
C ALA A 201 -12.28 18.74 -4.13
N ALA A 202 -11.64 17.85 -4.88
CA ALA A 202 -10.21 17.86 -5.17
C ALA A 202 -9.82 18.81 -6.32
N ALA A 203 -10.77 19.23 -7.13
CA ALA A 203 -10.55 20.06 -8.35
C ALA A 203 -9.93 21.44 -8.08
N THR A 204 -9.83 21.88 -6.83
CA THR A 204 -9.19 23.15 -6.46
C THR A 204 -7.67 23.06 -6.32
N VAL A 205 -7.06 21.88 -6.36
CA VAL A 205 -5.64 21.68 -5.99
C VAL A 205 -4.71 21.53 -7.19
N SER A 206 -5.18 21.18 -8.39
CA SER A 206 -4.23 20.95 -9.48
C SER A 206 -4.74 21.34 -10.88
N GLN A 207 -4.22 22.47 -11.38
CA GLN A 207 -4.25 22.80 -12.80
C GLN A 207 -3.44 21.80 -13.66
N GLU A 208 -2.54 21.02 -13.06
CA GLU A 208 -1.68 20.02 -13.74
C GLU A 208 -2.43 18.75 -14.15
N ALA A 209 -3.54 18.41 -13.50
CA ALA A 209 -4.30 17.19 -13.78
C ALA A 209 -5.08 17.23 -15.10
N ASN A 210 -5.34 18.41 -15.67
CA ASN A 210 -6.14 18.56 -16.90
C ASN A 210 -5.40 18.13 -18.20
N GLU A 211 -4.07 17.98 -18.16
CA GLU A 211 -3.28 17.60 -19.34
C GLU A 211 -3.05 16.08 -19.48
N MET A 212 -3.48 15.27 -18.52
CA MET A 212 -3.14 13.84 -18.44
C MET A 212 -4.34 12.89 -18.55
N SER A 213 -5.28 13.17 -19.47
CA SER A 213 -6.54 12.42 -19.61
C SER A 213 -6.43 10.98 -20.16
N GLU A 214 -5.25 10.42 -20.36
CA GLU A 214 -5.05 9.09 -20.96
C GLU A 214 -4.59 8.01 -19.97
N SER A 215 -4.86 8.14 -18.67
CA SER A 215 -4.61 7.05 -17.73
C SER A 215 -5.63 5.92 -17.92
N PRO A 216 -5.22 4.64 -18.10
CA PRO A 216 -6.11 3.50 -18.21
C PRO A 216 -7.01 3.32 -16.96
N TYR A 217 -6.69 3.98 -15.88
CA TYR A 217 -7.46 3.98 -14.62
C TYR A 217 -8.39 5.19 -14.47
N ASN A 218 -8.92 5.74 -15.54
CA ASN A 218 -9.79 6.92 -15.52
C ASN A 218 -9.17 8.14 -14.82
N GLY A 219 -7.86 8.34 -14.96
CA GLY A 219 -7.12 9.43 -14.34
C GLY A 219 -6.80 9.27 -12.86
N ARG A 220 -7.10 8.13 -12.24
CA ARG A 220 -6.74 7.86 -10.84
C ARG A 220 -5.24 7.59 -10.70
N TYR A 221 -4.63 8.17 -9.67
CA TYR A 221 -3.21 8.03 -9.34
C TYR A 221 -3.02 7.35 -7.99
N GLY A 222 -1.82 6.89 -7.72
CA GLY A 222 -1.46 6.29 -6.44
C GLY A 222 -1.99 4.88 -6.21
N LEU A 223 -2.63 4.26 -7.20
CA LEU A 223 -3.25 2.94 -7.07
C LEU A 223 -2.64 1.93 -8.04
N VAL A 224 -2.39 0.71 -7.55
CA VAL A 224 -1.99 -0.45 -8.37
C VAL A 224 -2.82 -1.64 -7.95
N THR A 225 -3.32 -2.39 -8.91
CA THR A 225 -4.02 -3.64 -8.64
C THR A 225 -3.39 -4.80 -9.39
N TRP A 226 -3.50 -5.98 -8.80
CA TRP A 226 -3.11 -7.24 -9.42
C TRP A 226 -4.16 -8.30 -9.12
N ASP A 227 -4.85 -8.72 -10.18
CA ASP A 227 -5.73 -9.88 -10.14
C ASP A 227 -4.88 -11.13 -10.39
N ILE A 228 -4.61 -11.87 -9.32
CA ILE A 228 -3.70 -13.01 -9.32
C ILE A 228 -4.52 -14.26 -9.63
N PRO A 229 -4.29 -14.94 -10.75
CA PRO A 229 -5.00 -16.18 -11.07
C PRO A 229 -4.58 -17.29 -10.08
N ILE A 230 -5.53 -18.13 -9.70
CA ILE A 230 -5.35 -19.25 -8.76
C ILE A 230 -5.52 -20.58 -9.49
#